data_a4e579117cb2f7229732dede1f24ac93
#
_entry.id   a4e579117cb2f7229732dede1f24ac93
#
_cell.length_a   1.000
_cell.length_b   1.000
_cell.length_c   1.000
_cell.angle_alpha   90.00
_cell.angle_beta   90.00
_cell.angle_gamma   90.00
#
_symmetry.space_group_name_H-M   'P 1'
#
loop_
_entity.id
_entity.type
_entity.pdbx_description
1 polymer ?
#
loop_
_entity_poly.entity_id
_entity_poly.type
_entity_poly.pdbx_seq_one_letter_code
_entity_poly.pdbx_strand_id
1 'polypeptide(L)'
;MAWRRAKIQVSRRVYDLEPADVGSVQHRSRCPQVPFRAPSPAGWPDRASHWAAPDAIMKRLEWSQLLAERLGNRERPEAMLAGSLGPAASAQTLRAVRSAESQAQGLVLALMSPEFQRR
;
A
#
# COMPACT_ATOMS: atom_id res chain seq x y z
N MET A 1 13.85 -7.33 20.50
CA MET A 1 12.48 -7.25 21.04
C MET A 1 11.70 -6.00 20.61
N ALA A 2 12.32 -4.87 20.38
CA ALA A 2 11.67 -3.62 19.90
C ALA A 2 11.00 -3.75 18.52
N TRP A 3 11.52 -4.60 17.67
CA TRP A 3 11.06 -4.80 16.29
C TRP A 3 9.62 -5.36 16.19
N ARG A 4 9.23 -6.25 17.11
CA ARG A 4 7.88 -6.83 17.13
C ARG A 4 6.80 -5.82 17.53
N ARG A 5 7.12 -4.88 18.42
CA ARG A 5 6.17 -3.86 18.88
C ARG A 5 5.87 -2.81 17.81
N ALA A 6 6.88 -2.40 17.02
CA ALA A 6 6.69 -1.45 15.93
C ALA A 6 5.79 -2.03 14.82
N LYS A 7 6.00 -3.32 14.47
CA LYS A 7 5.18 -4.00 13.45
C LYS A 7 3.70 -4.15 13.85
N ILE A 8 3.45 -4.38 15.14
CA ILE A 8 2.09 -4.50 15.68
C ILE A 8 1.38 -3.14 15.72
N GLN A 9 2.10 -2.05 15.98
CA GLN A 9 1.53 -0.70 16.06
C GLN A 9 1.12 -0.17 14.68
N VAL A 10 1.93 -0.36 13.64
CA VAL A 10 1.58 0.03 12.27
C VAL A 10 0.38 -0.77 11.77
N SER A 11 0.34 -2.08 12.03
CA SER A 11 -0.81 -2.92 11.66
C SER A 11 -2.10 -2.48 12.37
N ARG A 12 -2.06 -2.16 13.65
CA ARG A 12 -3.26 -1.74 14.39
C ARG A 12 -3.82 -0.42 13.85
N ARG A 13 -2.99 0.57 13.55
CA ARG A 13 -3.48 1.86 13.05
C ARG A 13 -4.09 1.79 11.66
N VAL A 14 -3.63 0.89 10.81
CA VAL A 14 -4.26 0.64 9.51
C VAL A 14 -5.60 -0.10 9.66
N TYR A 15 -5.73 -0.97 10.66
CA TYR A 15 -6.96 -1.69 10.95
C TYR A 15 -7.97 -0.87 11.79
N ASP A 16 -7.52 0.17 12.50
CA ASP A 16 -8.37 1.10 13.24
C ASP A 16 -9.04 2.17 12.34
N LEU A 17 -8.78 2.13 11.03
CA LEU A 17 -9.58 2.87 10.07
C LEU A 17 -10.95 2.17 9.99
N GLU A 18 -12.00 2.86 10.46
CA GLU A 18 -13.37 2.39 10.32
C GLU A 18 -13.64 1.92 8.89
N PRO A 19 -14.33 0.80 8.68
CA PRO A 19 -14.66 0.29 7.34
C PRO A 19 -15.36 1.32 6.46
N ALA A 20 -16.09 2.26 7.07
CA ALA A 20 -16.71 3.39 6.42
C ALA A 20 -15.68 4.40 5.87
N ASP A 21 -14.52 4.55 6.52
CA ASP A 21 -13.47 5.48 6.11
C ASP A 21 -12.69 5.00 4.89
N VAL A 22 -12.68 3.71 4.62
CA VAL A 22 -11.96 3.13 3.46
C VAL A 22 -12.90 2.89 2.27
N GLY A 23 -14.16 3.31 2.36
CA GLY A 23 -15.14 3.24 1.27
C GLY A 23 -15.27 1.82 0.71
N SER A 24 -15.90 0.94 1.49
CA SER A 24 -15.98 -0.50 1.24
C SER A 24 -16.50 -0.90 -0.15
N VAL A 25 -17.30 -0.05 -0.79
CA VAL A 25 -17.88 -0.31 -2.12
C VAL A 25 -16.94 0.16 -3.24
N GLN A 26 -16.32 1.32 -3.08
CA GLN A 26 -15.38 1.86 -4.08
C GLN A 26 -14.05 1.11 -4.09
N HIS A 27 -13.63 0.53 -2.97
CA HIS A 27 -12.43 -0.29 -2.89
C HIS A 27 -12.58 -1.59 -3.70
N ARG A 28 -13.74 -2.22 -3.68
CA ARG A 28 -14.00 -3.47 -4.43
C ARG A 28 -13.95 -3.27 -5.95
N SER A 29 -14.40 -2.12 -6.44
CA SER A 29 -14.35 -1.80 -7.87
C SER A 29 -12.96 -1.38 -8.36
N ARG A 30 -12.05 -1.00 -7.45
CA ARG A 30 -10.68 -0.61 -7.75
C ARG A 30 -9.66 -1.75 -7.66
N CYS A 31 -10.00 -2.84 -6.99
CA CYS A 31 -9.18 -4.04 -7.02
C CYS A 31 -9.31 -4.72 -8.39
N PRO A 32 -8.20 -5.04 -9.06
CA PRO A 32 -8.22 -5.83 -10.29
C PRO A 32 -8.75 -7.24 -10.05
N GLN A 33 -8.82 -7.66 -8.79
CA GLN A 33 -9.38 -8.94 -8.37
C GLN A 33 -10.60 -8.68 -7.52
N VAL A 34 -11.78 -8.93 -8.09
CA VAL A 34 -13.01 -8.89 -7.33
C VAL A 34 -13.10 -10.16 -6.49
N PRO A 35 -13.20 -10.07 -5.15
CA PRO A 35 -13.30 -11.25 -4.30
C PRO A 35 -14.39 -12.19 -4.77
N PHE A 36 -14.13 -13.50 -4.77
CA PHE A 36 -15.05 -14.57 -5.18
C PHE A 36 -15.49 -14.55 -6.65
N ARG A 37 -14.84 -13.76 -7.53
CA ARG A 37 -15.11 -13.69 -8.96
C ARG A 37 -13.86 -13.94 -9.79
N ALA A 38 -13.23 -15.06 -9.57
CA ALA A 38 -12.14 -15.49 -10.44
C ALA A 38 -12.66 -15.73 -11.86
N PRO A 39 -11.88 -15.35 -12.91
CA PRO A 39 -12.30 -15.45 -14.31
C PRO A 39 -12.40 -16.89 -14.80
N SER A 40 -11.83 -17.85 -14.07
CA SER A 40 -11.86 -19.28 -14.41
C SER A 40 -11.89 -20.15 -13.16
N PRO A 41 -12.29 -21.43 -13.28
CA PRO A 41 -12.22 -22.40 -12.19
C PRO A 41 -10.80 -22.64 -11.67
N ALA A 42 -9.76 -22.35 -12.49
CA ALA A 42 -8.35 -22.42 -12.08
C ALA A 42 -7.93 -21.27 -11.15
N GLY A 43 -8.81 -20.28 -10.93
CA GLY A 43 -8.53 -19.14 -10.09
C GLY A 43 -8.04 -17.93 -10.86
N TRP A 44 -7.23 -17.11 -10.17
CA TRP A 44 -6.64 -15.91 -10.73
C TRP A 44 -5.35 -16.22 -11.49
N PRO A 45 -5.01 -15.42 -12.53
CA PRO A 45 -3.74 -15.60 -13.22
C PRO A 45 -2.54 -15.45 -12.28
N ASP A 46 -1.57 -16.33 -12.41
CA ASP A 46 -0.35 -16.36 -11.60
C ASP A 46 0.86 -15.66 -12.27
N ARG A 47 0.70 -15.25 -13.53
CA ARG A 47 1.78 -14.56 -14.27
C ARG A 47 1.91 -13.11 -13.85
N ALA A 48 3.15 -12.67 -13.59
CA ALA A 48 3.46 -11.29 -13.21
C ALA A 48 2.93 -10.24 -14.21
N SER A 49 2.89 -10.56 -15.51
CA SER A 49 2.37 -9.66 -16.55
C SER A 49 0.90 -9.26 -16.36
N HIS A 50 0.08 -10.14 -15.79
CA HIS A 50 -1.32 -9.83 -15.48
C HIS A 50 -1.46 -8.86 -14.30
N TRP A 51 -0.50 -8.89 -13.38
CA TRP A 51 -0.50 -8.04 -12.18
C TRP A 51 0.18 -6.70 -12.41
N ALA A 52 1.12 -6.64 -13.35
CA ALA A 52 1.84 -5.44 -13.74
C ALA A 52 1.21 -4.74 -14.97
N ALA A 53 -0.02 -5.12 -15.34
CA ALA A 53 -0.75 -4.41 -16.40
C ALA A 53 -0.94 -2.94 -16.05
N PRO A 54 -0.86 -2.02 -17.03
CA PRO A 54 -0.98 -0.58 -16.79
C PRO A 54 -2.21 -0.20 -15.95
N ASP A 55 -3.37 -0.79 -16.26
CA ASP A 55 -4.61 -0.55 -15.52
C ASP A 55 -4.52 -0.97 -14.05
N ALA A 56 -3.83 -2.08 -13.77
CA ALA A 56 -3.65 -2.55 -12.40
C ALA A 56 -2.73 -1.62 -11.61
N ILE A 57 -1.69 -1.09 -12.24
CA ILE A 57 -0.78 -0.10 -11.63
C ILE A 57 -1.52 1.20 -11.35
N MET A 58 -2.30 1.70 -12.31
CA MET A 58 -3.09 2.92 -12.13
C MET A 58 -4.10 2.79 -10.98
N LYS A 59 -4.81 1.67 -10.89
CA LYS A 59 -5.73 1.40 -9.77
C LYS A 59 -5.03 1.38 -8.41
N ARG A 60 -3.82 0.80 -8.34
CA ARG A 60 -3.03 0.82 -7.12
C ARG A 60 -2.57 2.24 -6.76
N LEU A 61 -2.16 3.03 -7.75
CA LEU A 61 -1.78 4.42 -7.55
C LEU A 61 -2.95 5.24 -7.01
N GLU A 62 -4.12 5.15 -7.64
CA GLU A 62 -5.34 5.84 -7.18
C GLU A 62 -5.72 5.43 -5.76
N TRP A 63 -5.65 4.13 -5.45
CA TRP A 63 -5.91 3.64 -4.10
C TRP A 63 -4.89 4.17 -3.10
N SER A 64 -3.61 4.18 -3.47
CA SER A 64 -2.53 4.70 -2.61
C SER A 64 -2.70 6.19 -2.32
N GLN A 65 -3.15 6.97 -3.31
CA GLN A 65 -3.46 8.39 -3.13
C GLN A 65 -4.62 8.60 -2.16
N LEU A 66 -5.72 7.88 -2.35
CA LEU A 66 -6.86 7.96 -1.43
C LEU A 66 -6.51 7.56 0.00
N LEU A 67 -5.71 6.50 0.15
CA LEU A 67 -5.25 6.07 1.46
C LEU A 67 -4.34 7.12 2.10
N ALA A 68 -3.41 7.68 1.33
CA ALA A 68 -2.51 8.72 1.81
C ALA A 68 -3.25 9.99 2.25
N GLU A 69 -4.26 10.40 1.50
CA GLU A 69 -5.12 11.54 1.86
C GLU A 69 -5.89 11.29 3.16
N ARG A 70 -6.40 10.08 3.35
CA ARG A 70 -7.14 9.70 4.57
C ARG A 70 -6.27 9.54 5.79
N LEU A 71 -5.08 8.98 5.63
CA LEU A 71 -4.09 8.90 6.69
C LEU A 71 -3.59 10.30 7.07
N GLY A 72 -3.52 11.22 6.10
CA GLY A 72 -3.11 12.59 6.31
C GLY A 72 -1.81 12.67 7.11
N ASN A 73 -1.82 13.44 8.21
CA ASN A 73 -0.66 13.60 9.08
C ASN A 73 -0.56 12.56 10.21
N ARG A 74 -1.41 11.53 10.20
CA ARG A 74 -1.44 10.50 11.27
C ARG A 74 -0.26 9.55 11.21
N GLU A 75 0.26 9.28 10.01
CA GLU A 75 1.38 8.37 9.79
C GLU A 75 2.52 9.06 9.04
N ARG A 76 3.73 8.90 9.57
CA ARG A 76 4.95 9.40 8.91
C ARG A 76 5.42 8.36 7.88
N PRO A 77 5.72 8.76 6.64
CA PRO A 77 6.13 7.83 5.58
C PRO A 77 7.35 6.97 5.95
N GLU A 78 8.34 7.57 6.62
CA GLU A 78 9.54 6.85 7.05
C GLU A 78 9.22 5.81 8.14
N ALA A 79 8.32 6.14 9.06
CA ALA A 79 7.90 5.21 10.12
C ALA A 79 7.14 4.03 9.53
N MET A 80 6.29 4.28 8.53
CA MET A 80 5.58 3.24 7.80
C MET A 80 6.55 2.32 7.05
N LEU A 81 7.54 2.88 6.34
CA LEU A 81 8.58 2.08 5.67
C LEU A 81 9.39 1.24 6.67
N ALA A 82 9.84 1.86 7.77
CA ALA A 82 10.60 1.15 8.78
C ALA A 82 9.79 0.01 9.42
N GLY A 83 8.49 0.23 9.66
CA GLY A 83 7.60 -0.77 10.25
C GLY A 83 7.20 -1.90 9.30
N SER A 84 7.08 -1.61 7.99
CA SER A 84 6.62 -2.58 6.99
C SER A 84 7.76 -3.32 6.28
N LEU A 85 8.78 -2.61 5.84
CA LEU A 85 9.90 -3.15 5.08
C LEU A 85 11.15 -3.35 5.93
N GLY A 86 11.37 -2.50 6.94
CA GLY A 86 12.57 -2.57 7.77
C GLY A 86 13.84 -2.52 6.91
N PRO A 87 14.77 -3.49 7.07
CA PRO A 87 16.02 -3.52 6.31
C PRO A 87 15.84 -3.82 4.81
N ALA A 88 14.65 -4.24 4.38
CA ALA A 88 14.39 -4.51 2.97
C ALA A 88 14.10 -3.23 2.15
N ALA A 89 13.92 -2.09 2.81
CA ALA A 89 13.79 -0.80 2.13
C ALA A 89 15.12 -0.38 1.51
N SER A 90 15.14 -0.12 0.20
CA SER A 90 16.35 0.34 -0.49
C SER A 90 16.69 1.78 -0.11
N ALA A 91 17.98 2.12 -0.23
CA ALA A 91 18.44 3.49 -0.02
C ALA A 91 17.79 4.48 -1.02
N GLN A 92 17.42 4.01 -2.21
CA GLN A 92 16.74 4.81 -3.22
C GLN A 92 15.32 5.14 -2.76
N THR A 93 14.55 4.17 -2.29
CA THR A 93 13.19 4.36 -1.77
C THR A 93 13.19 5.29 -0.56
N LEU A 94 14.12 5.10 0.37
CA LEU A 94 14.27 5.98 1.53
C LEU A 94 14.56 7.43 1.14
N ARG A 95 15.44 7.64 0.15
CA ARG A 95 15.74 8.99 -0.37
C ARG A 95 14.52 9.61 -1.04
N ALA A 96 13.82 8.86 -1.88
CA ALA A 96 12.62 9.33 -2.56
C ALA A 96 11.53 9.77 -1.56
N VAL A 97 11.28 8.96 -0.53
CA VAL A 97 10.30 9.28 0.51
C VAL A 97 10.71 10.52 1.32
N ARG A 98 11.99 10.67 1.65
CA ARG A 98 12.50 11.85 2.37
C ARG A 98 12.47 13.14 1.55
N SER A 99 12.58 13.03 0.23
CA SER A 99 12.52 14.18 -0.69
C SER A 99 11.09 14.55 -1.11
N ALA A 100 10.08 13.86 -0.59
CA ALA A 100 8.70 14.15 -0.89
C ALA A 100 8.28 15.52 -0.38
N GLU A 101 7.52 16.27 -1.18
CA GLU A 101 7.06 17.62 -0.86
C GLU A 101 5.97 17.64 0.22
N SER A 102 5.26 16.52 0.38
CA SER A 102 4.22 16.36 1.39
C SER A 102 4.24 14.96 2.01
N GLN A 103 3.64 14.82 3.20
CA GLN A 103 3.48 13.52 3.84
C GLN A 103 2.64 12.57 2.99
N ALA A 104 1.56 13.07 2.38
CA ALA A 104 0.71 12.26 1.49
C ALA A 104 1.52 11.72 0.30
N GLN A 105 2.32 12.57 -0.34
CA GLN A 105 3.21 12.14 -1.42
C GLN A 105 4.23 11.11 -0.94
N GLY A 106 4.83 11.31 0.23
CA GLY A 106 5.75 10.36 0.83
C GLY A 106 5.11 9.00 1.10
N LEU A 107 3.86 8.98 1.57
CA LEU A 107 3.09 7.74 1.76
C LEU A 107 2.80 7.03 0.43
N VAL A 108 2.41 7.77 -0.60
CA VAL A 108 2.21 7.20 -1.94
C VAL A 108 3.49 6.58 -2.48
N LEU A 109 4.62 7.29 -2.39
CA LEU A 109 5.94 6.77 -2.82
C LEU A 109 6.33 5.50 -2.05
N ALA A 110 6.06 5.46 -0.75
CA ALA A 110 6.31 4.29 0.07
C ALA A 110 5.44 3.09 -0.36
N LEU A 111 4.13 3.30 -0.54
CA LEU A 111 3.19 2.26 -0.94
C LEU A 111 3.44 1.74 -2.36
N MET A 112 3.86 2.63 -3.27
CA MET A 112 4.17 2.29 -4.66
C MET A 112 5.61 1.82 -4.87
N SER A 113 6.42 1.77 -3.82
CA SER A 113 7.80 1.29 -3.93
C SER A 113 7.84 -0.17 -4.40
N PRO A 114 8.83 -0.56 -5.24
CA PRO A 114 8.93 -1.93 -5.76
C PRO A 114 9.10 -2.96 -4.64
N GLU A 115 9.75 -2.60 -3.56
CA GLU A 115 9.93 -3.48 -2.40
C GLU A 115 8.60 -3.74 -1.69
N PHE A 116 7.73 -2.72 -1.59
CA PHE A 116 6.41 -2.87 -0.98
C PHE A 116 5.47 -3.67 -1.87
N GLN A 117 5.52 -3.47 -3.19
CA GLN A 117 4.64 -4.13 -4.16
C GLN A 117 4.95 -5.62 -4.36
N ARG A 118 6.16 -6.06 -4.04
CA ARG A 118 6.60 -7.47 -4.20
C ARG A 118 6.32 -8.35 -2.99
N ARG A 119 5.70 -7.82 -1.97
CA ARG A 119 5.40 -8.58 -0.74
C ARG A 119 4.01 -9.12 -0.70
#